data_3827b0129f06355c8119fc493721539a
#
_entry.id   3827b0129f06355c8119fc493721539a
#
_cell.length_a   1.000
_cell.length_b   1.000
_cell.length_c   1.000
_cell.angle_alpha   90.00
_cell.angle_beta   90.00
_cell.angle_gamma   90.00
#
_symmetry.space_group_name_H-M   'P 1'
#
loop_
_entity.id
_entity.type
_entity.pdbx_description
1 polymer ?
#
loop_
_entity_poly.entity_id
_entity_poly.type
_entity_poly.pdbx_seq_one_letter_code
_entity_poly.pdbx_strand_id
1 'polypeptide(L)'
;YTGTIDKNGTLNGDIVIEGGIDPTLDSKHFPDRETFVSAAVENIKLWGIKAIKGNIRPEEKIQPHNAVPKDWLDADVTEDYGAGVHSINYNDNLFSLIIDTSSGRALVVDTVPHLRSIQIDNRMTVVNRGRFSPVVQRKKNNSRITLSGAMRRMQEPIEVVTTMPHPAVGLCADVRETLESEGIPVEGKKVSASDSDAMQILSYESPVLPEILKSLLFRSDNMYAESVQRKLGESIYGDPQREYGEKAVTKIVEQWGINMDNVTLYDGSGLSRTNRMTPLFLASVLRSAALDWQTGDLFPTLLPRCGVDGTVRNLLKGTCLSGNIALKSGSMTGVRCYAGYSPAERPRYSVVLLTNNFHCTYEQLKSSIERLMVGMFESYQDTIDKRQNTP
;
A
#
# COMPACT_ATOMS: atom_id res chain seq x y z
N TYR A 1 -3.57 -20.89 18.08
CA TYR A 1 -2.40 -21.52 18.70
C TYR A 1 -2.30 -22.98 18.31
N THR A 2 -1.11 -23.52 18.38
CA THR A 2 -0.84 -24.96 18.29
C THR A 2 -0.53 -25.54 19.67
N GLY A 3 -0.62 -26.86 19.81
CA GLY A 3 -0.29 -27.54 21.07
C GLY A 3 -1.39 -27.44 22.14
N THR A 4 -1.00 -27.47 23.42
CA THR A 4 -1.94 -27.58 24.56
C THR A 4 -1.66 -26.55 25.65
N ILE A 5 -2.72 -26.06 26.28
CA ILE A 5 -2.63 -25.18 27.46
C ILE A 5 -2.75 -26.07 28.71
N ASP A 6 -1.77 -25.99 29.59
CA ASP A 6 -1.77 -26.74 30.84
C ASP A 6 -2.65 -26.08 31.92
N LYS A 7 -2.83 -26.76 33.05
CA LYS A 7 -3.66 -26.28 34.19
C LYS A 7 -3.16 -24.98 34.82
N ASN A 8 -1.94 -24.58 34.56
CA ASN A 8 -1.34 -23.35 35.08
C ASN A 8 -1.48 -22.20 34.06
N GLY A 9 -2.05 -22.45 32.87
CA GLY A 9 -2.18 -21.50 31.79
C GLY A 9 -0.92 -21.41 30.90
N THR A 10 -0.03 -22.40 30.94
CA THR A 10 1.15 -22.42 30.07
C THR A 10 0.81 -23.08 28.74
N LEU A 11 0.97 -22.34 27.63
CA LEU A 11 0.86 -22.91 26.29
C LEU A 11 2.13 -23.70 25.95
N ASN A 12 2.00 -25.02 25.80
CA ASN A 12 3.05 -25.91 25.28
C ASN A 12 2.90 -25.98 23.73
N GLY A 13 3.10 -24.88 23.05
CA GLY A 13 2.87 -24.71 21.64
C GLY A 13 3.27 -23.32 21.17
N ASP A 14 2.93 -22.97 19.94
CA ASP A 14 3.17 -21.68 19.29
C ASP A 14 1.89 -20.86 19.19
N ILE A 15 2.04 -19.54 19.17
CA ILE A 15 1.04 -18.64 18.59
C ILE A 15 1.39 -18.48 17.11
N VAL A 16 0.42 -18.75 16.25
CA VAL A 16 0.56 -18.65 14.78
C VAL A 16 -0.32 -17.51 14.28
N ILE A 17 0.28 -16.59 13.55
CA ILE A 17 -0.43 -15.47 12.90
C ILE A 17 -0.50 -15.78 11.42
N GLU A 18 -1.71 -16.09 10.92
CA GLU A 18 -1.93 -16.34 9.49
C GLU A 18 -2.34 -15.05 8.78
N GLY A 19 -1.70 -14.77 7.63
CA GLY A 19 -1.92 -13.57 6.85
C GLY A 19 -3.02 -13.68 5.80
N GLY A 20 -3.92 -12.68 5.76
CA GLY A 20 -5.00 -12.54 4.78
C GLY A 20 -4.73 -11.55 3.64
N ILE A 21 -3.51 -11.05 3.51
CA ILE A 21 -3.10 -10.00 2.54
C ILE A 21 -3.82 -8.66 2.81
N ASP A 22 -4.32 -8.47 4.01
CA ASP A 22 -4.92 -7.20 4.42
C ASP A 22 -3.85 -6.10 4.44
N PRO A 23 -4.00 -5.00 3.68
CA PRO A 23 -3.05 -3.89 3.70
C PRO A 23 -3.26 -2.94 4.90
N THR A 24 -4.32 -3.12 5.68
CA THR A 24 -4.76 -2.14 6.68
C THR A 24 -4.36 -2.48 8.11
N LEU A 25 -3.62 -3.59 8.31
CA LEU A 25 -3.27 -4.07 9.65
C LEU A 25 -2.36 -3.06 10.35
N ASP A 26 -2.87 -2.46 11.42
CA ASP A 26 -2.23 -1.39 12.20
C ASP A 26 -1.75 -0.20 11.33
N SER A 27 -2.47 0.05 10.22
CA SER A 27 -2.18 1.15 9.31
C SER A 27 -2.55 2.50 9.93
N LYS A 28 -1.65 3.48 9.80
CA LYS A 28 -1.92 4.90 10.16
C LYS A 28 -3.09 5.50 9.39
N HIS A 29 -3.56 4.86 8.34
CA HIS A 29 -4.69 5.31 7.52
C HIS A 29 -6.06 4.92 8.09
N PHE A 30 -6.06 4.09 9.11
CA PHE A 30 -7.25 3.65 9.85
C PHE A 30 -7.03 3.79 11.37
N PRO A 31 -6.74 5.02 11.87
CA PRO A 31 -6.28 5.25 13.24
C PRO A 31 -7.34 4.97 14.32
N ASP A 32 -8.63 4.96 13.94
CA ASP A 32 -9.74 4.75 14.88
C ASP A 32 -10.03 3.25 15.14
N ARG A 33 -9.29 2.36 14.50
CA ARG A 33 -9.42 0.92 14.70
C ARG A 33 -8.57 0.45 15.87
N GLU A 34 -9.08 -0.52 16.60
CA GLU A 34 -8.25 -1.29 17.52
C GLU A 34 -7.08 -1.92 16.76
N THR A 35 -5.87 -1.86 17.33
CA THR A 35 -4.70 -2.48 16.70
C THR A 35 -4.77 -4.00 16.81
N PHE A 36 -4.22 -4.68 15.81
CA PHE A 36 -4.12 -6.15 15.87
C PHE A 36 -3.30 -6.61 17.08
N VAL A 37 -2.23 -5.88 17.42
CA VAL A 37 -1.39 -6.22 18.58
C VAL A 37 -2.21 -6.21 19.86
N SER A 38 -3.03 -5.17 20.10
CA SER A 38 -3.92 -5.11 21.26
C SER A 38 -4.93 -6.24 21.25
N ALA A 39 -5.65 -6.44 20.15
CA ALA A 39 -6.65 -7.49 20.01
C ALA A 39 -6.06 -8.90 20.23
N ALA A 40 -4.87 -9.17 19.68
CA ALA A 40 -4.18 -10.45 19.84
C ALA A 40 -3.79 -10.71 21.30
N VAL A 41 -3.21 -9.72 21.98
CA VAL A 41 -2.80 -9.83 23.38
C VAL A 41 -4.01 -10.04 24.29
N GLU A 42 -5.10 -9.28 24.07
CA GLU A 42 -6.34 -9.45 24.83
C GLU A 42 -6.94 -10.84 24.65
N ASN A 43 -7.01 -11.34 23.41
CA ASN A 43 -7.54 -12.67 23.14
C ASN A 43 -6.67 -13.78 23.71
N ILE A 44 -5.35 -13.68 23.68
CA ILE A 44 -4.43 -14.62 24.32
C ILE A 44 -4.71 -14.70 25.82
N LYS A 45 -4.96 -13.57 26.50
CA LYS A 45 -5.34 -13.53 27.91
C LYS A 45 -6.70 -14.14 28.17
N LEU A 46 -7.69 -13.85 27.34
CA LEU A 46 -9.05 -14.40 27.45
C LEU A 46 -9.08 -15.94 27.35
N TRP A 47 -8.17 -16.52 26.59
CA TRP A 47 -7.95 -17.96 26.51
C TRP A 47 -7.21 -18.55 27.75
N GLY A 48 -6.86 -17.69 28.72
CA GLY A 48 -6.22 -18.10 29.96
C GLY A 48 -4.73 -18.44 29.79
N ILE A 49 -4.09 -18.00 28.69
CA ILE A 49 -2.67 -18.20 28.45
C ILE A 49 -1.89 -17.19 29.31
N LYS A 50 -1.04 -17.71 30.20
CA LYS A 50 -0.21 -16.94 31.16
C LYS A 50 1.27 -17.04 30.85
N ALA A 51 1.69 -17.98 30.03
CA ALA A 51 3.05 -18.16 29.54
C ALA A 51 3.03 -18.96 28.24
N ILE A 52 3.99 -18.71 27.37
CA ILE A 52 4.14 -19.40 26.09
C ILE A 52 5.54 -20.03 26.04
N LYS A 53 5.63 -21.35 25.91
CA LYS A 53 6.91 -22.06 25.77
C LYS A 53 7.49 -21.96 24.37
N GLY A 54 6.64 -21.97 23.36
CA GLY A 54 7.01 -21.87 21.97
C GLY A 54 7.27 -20.45 21.51
N ASN A 55 6.96 -20.20 20.26
CA ASN A 55 7.20 -18.95 19.57
C ASN A 55 5.90 -18.24 19.19
N ILE A 56 6.00 -16.97 18.85
CA ILE A 56 5.03 -16.27 18.04
C ILE A 56 5.61 -16.24 16.64
N ARG A 57 4.91 -16.86 15.69
CA ARG A 57 5.43 -17.01 14.32
C ARG A 57 4.38 -16.69 13.25
N PRO A 58 4.81 -16.13 12.12
CA PRO A 58 3.90 -15.91 11.00
C PRO A 58 3.69 -17.20 10.20
N GLU A 59 2.52 -17.26 9.54
CA GLU A 59 2.26 -18.19 8.45
C GLU A 59 1.93 -17.37 7.18
N GLU A 60 2.79 -17.52 6.18
CA GLU A 60 2.75 -16.69 4.98
C GLU A 60 2.52 -17.54 3.73
N LYS A 61 1.49 -17.21 2.94
CA LYS A 61 1.20 -17.80 1.63
C LYS A 61 2.05 -17.18 0.52
N ILE A 62 2.40 -15.89 0.66
CA ILE A 62 3.31 -15.18 -0.24
C ILE A 62 4.72 -15.36 0.27
N GLN A 63 5.57 -15.99 -0.54
CA GLN A 63 6.97 -16.15 -0.16
C GLN A 63 7.67 -14.78 -0.14
N PRO A 64 8.54 -14.49 0.83
CA PRO A 64 9.18 -13.17 0.99
C PRO A 64 9.90 -12.68 -0.27
N HIS A 65 10.47 -13.58 -1.08
CA HIS A 65 11.15 -13.22 -2.32
C HIS A 65 10.19 -12.81 -3.47
N ASN A 66 8.88 -13.03 -3.31
CA ASN A 66 7.84 -12.60 -4.24
C ASN A 66 7.10 -11.34 -3.76
N ALA A 67 7.48 -10.79 -2.60
CA ALA A 67 6.82 -9.61 -2.03
C ALA A 67 6.98 -8.37 -2.92
N VAL A 68 8.17 -8.19 -3.51
CA VAL A 68 8.48 -7.07 -4.41
C VAL A 68 8.55 -7.56 -5.85
N PRO A 69 7.84 -6.94 -6.81
CA PRO A 69 7.94 -7.26 -8.22
C PRO A 69 9.37 -7.16 -8.76
N LYS A 70 9.76 -8.10 -9.64
CA LYS A 70 11.16 -8.25 -10.10
C LYS A 70 11.65 -7.06 -10.94
N ASP A 71 10.76 -6.38 -11.64
CA ASP A 71 11.08 -5.25 -12.53
C ASP A 71 11.02 -3.88 -11.84
N TRP A 72 10.59 -3.80 -10.57
CA TRP A 72 10.73 -2.57 -9.79
C TRP A 72 12.21 -2.24 -9.60
N LEU A 73 12.57 -0.98 -9.47
CA LEU A 73 13.96 -0.59 -9.25
C LEU A 73 14.38 -0.84 -7.79
N ASP A 74 15.63 -1.23 -7.56
CA ASP A 74 16.17 -1.33 -6.19
C ASP A 74 16.14 0.02 -5.45
N ALA A 75 16.19 1.13 -6.18
CA ALA A 75 16.06 2.46 -5.60
C ALA A 75 14.66 2.76 -5.04
N ASP A 76 13.63 2.12 -5.58
CA ASP A 76 12.25 2.34 -5.15
C ASP A 76 11.91 1.56 -3.89
N VAL A 77 12.57 0.41 -3.63
CA VAL A 77 12.16 -0.50 -2.56
C VAL A 77 12.43 -0.02 -1.13
N THR A 78 13.09 1.11 -0.97
CA THR A 78 13.29 1.76 0.33
C THR A 78 12.41 2.99 0.53
N GLU A 79 11.74 3.42 -0.53
CA GLU A 79 10.77 4.50 -0.50
C GLU A 79 9.39 3.96 -0.07
N ASP A 80 8.57 4.79 0.56
CA ASP A 80 7.25 4.40 1.05
C ASP A 80 6.35 3.82 -0.05
N TYR A 81 6.42 4.39 -1.26
CA TYR A 81 5.67 3.91 -2.42
C TYR A 81 6.20 2.59 -3.02
N GLY A 82 7.37 2.13 -2.59
CA GLY A 82 8.03 0.90 -3.04
C GLY A 82 7.91 -0.26 -2.06
N ALA A 83 7.06 -0.13 -1.04
CA ALA A 83 6.77 -1.22 -0.11
C ALA A 83 6.16 -2.43 -0.87
N GLY A 84 6.77 -3.59 -0.70
CA GLY A 84 6.25 -4.84 -1.25
C GLY A 84 5.00 -5.33 -0.52
N VAL A 85 4.34 -6.36 -1.05
CA VAL A 85 3.16 -6.98 -0.44
C VAL A 85 3.50 -8.35 0.11
N HIS A 86 3.10 -8.57 1.35
CA HIS A 86 3.27 -9.81 2.10
C HIS A 86 1.92 -10.44 2.43
N SER A 87 1.91 -11.68 2.87
CA SER A 87 0.69 -12.28 3.42
C SER A 87 0.19 -11.53 4.64
N ILE A 88 1.13 -11.04 5.47
CA ILE A 88 0.89 -10.14 6.59
C ILE A 88 1.56 -8.81 6.24
N ASN A 89 0.76 -7.80 5.91
CA ASN A 89 1.21 -6.43 5.86
C ASN A 89 0.98 -5.82 7.25
N TYR A 90 1.92 -5.04 7.74
CA TYR A 90 1.89 -4.49 9.08
C TYR A 90 2.46 -3.07 9.09
N ASN A 91 1.76 -2.13 9.72
CA ASN A 91 2.19 -0.73 9.83
C ASN A 91 2.56 -0.12 8.47
N ASP A 92 1.69 -0.28 7.46
CA ASP A 92 1.92 0.13 6.06
C ASP A 92 3.20 -0.47 5.43
N ASN A 93 3.73 -1.55 5.98
CA ASN A 93 5.04 -2.13 5.68
C ASN A 93 6.20 -1.12 5.81
N LEU A 94 6.06 -0.17 6.72
CA LEU A 94 7.04 0.87 7.01
C LEU A 94 7.57 0.74 8.44
N PHE A 95 8.78 1.25 8.65
CA PHE A 95 9.34 1.44 9.97
C PHE A 95 10.26 2.67 9.97
N SER A 96 10.51 3.18 11.15
CA SER A 96 11.36 4.34 11.36
C SER A 96 12.70 3.94 11.95
N LEU A 97 13.77 4.52 11.43
CA LEU A 97 15.10 4.50 12.01
C LEU A 97 15.24 5.75 12.88
N ILE A 98 15.51 5.59 14.16
CA ILE A 98 15.74 6.70 15.09
C ILE A 98 17.25 6.95 15.16
N ILE A 99 17.69 8.12 14.69
CA ILE A 99 19.10 8.44 14.52
C ILE A 99 19.50 9.60 15.41
N ASP A 100 20.39 9.34 16.35
CA ASP A 100 21.02 10.38 17.19
C ASP A 100 22.30 10.90 16.55
N THR A 101 22.41 12.23 16.45
CA THR A 101 23.59 12.93 15.92
C THR A 101 24.22 13.91 16.93
N SER A 102 23.73 13.96 18.17
CA SER A 102 24.14 14.90 19.23
C SER A 102 25.61 14.78 19.59
N SER A 103 26.16 13.57 19.55
CA SER A 103 27.58 13.29 19.82
C SER A 103 28.53 13.70 18.70
N GLY A 104 28.04 14.12 17.53
CA GLY A 104 28.83 14.35 16.32
C GLY A 104 29.07 13.08 15.49
N ARG A 105 28.41 11.97 15.85
CA ARG A 105 28.33 10.73 15.07
C ARG A 105 26.86 10.43 14.80
N ALA A 106 26.55 9.88 13.65
CA ALA A 106 25.19 9.41 13.35
C ALA A 106 25.05 7.98 13.89
N LEU A 107 24.30 7.81 14.96
CA LEU A 107 24.05 6.52 15.60
C LEU A 107 22.58 6.13 15.42
N VAL A 108 22.31 4.95 14.89
CA VAL A 108 20.97 4.38 14.92
C VAL A 108 20.77 3.85 16.35
N VAL A 109 19.90 4.51 17.10
CA VAL A 109 19.66 4.21 18.53
C VAL A 109 18.46 3.32 18.75
N ASP A 110 17.48 3.35 17.80
CA ASP A 110 16.28 2.51 17.86
C ASP A 110 15.63 2.38 16.48
N THR A 111 14.62 1.52 16.39
CA THR A 111 13.67 1.42 15.29
C THR A 111 12.24 1.39 15.83
N VAL A 112 11.28 1.95 15.09
CA VAL A 112 9.85 1.94 15.45
C VAL A 112 9.04 1.37 14.29
N PRO A 113 8.39 0.20 14.45
CA PRO A 113 8.46 -0.72 15.57
C PRO A 113 9.88 -1.26 15.82
N HIS A 114 10.12 -1.83 17.02
CA HIS A 114 11.43 -2.33 17.40
C HIS A 114 11.78 -3.62 16.64
N LEU A 115 12.74 -3.53 15.71
CA LEU A 115 13.08 -4.61 14.77
C LEU A 115 14.50 -5.17 15.06
N ARG A 116 14.58 -6.22 15.86
CA ARG A 116 15.86 -6.88 16.24
C ARG A 116 16.55 -7.62 15.08
N SER A 117 15.82 -7.98 14.04
CA SER A 117 16.31 -8.82 12.94
C SER A 117 16.95 -8.03 11.78
N ILE A 118 16.92 -6.70 11.81
CA ILE A 118 17.44 -5.86 10.74
C ILE A 118 18.94 -5.64 10.92
N GLN A 119 19.70 -5.91 9.85
CA GLN A 119 21.13 -5.59 9.78
C GLN A 119 21.32 -4.21 9.18
N ILE A 120 21.86 -3.27 9.94
CA ILE A 120 22.11 -1.89 9.49
C ILE A 120 23.61 -1.67 9.29
N ASP A 121 24.03 -1.41 8.06
CA ASP A 121 25.37 -0.95 7.71
C ASP A 121 25.34 0.59 7.65
N ASN A 122 25.71 1.21 8.76
CA ASN A 122 25.63 2.66 8.90
C ASN A 122 26.93 3.34 8.48
N ARG A 123 26.90 4.04 7.35
CA ARG A 123 28.01 4.82 6.77
C ARG A 123 27.72 6.33 6.75
N MET A 124 26.75 6.79 7.52
CA MET A 124 26.41 8.21 7.59
C MET A 124 27.49 9.02 8.26
N THR A 125 27.63 10.27 7.82
CA THR A 125 28.52 11.27 8.40
C THR A 125 27.74 12.42 9.01
N VAL A 126 28.27 13.04 10.06
CA VAL A 126 27.70 14.25 10.63
C VAL A 126 28.49 15.47 10.14
N VAL A 127 27.78 16.48 9.66
CA VAL A 127 28.34 17.73 9.15
C VAL A 127 27.74 18.93 9.90
N ASN A 128 28.54 19.98 10.11
CA ASN A 128 28.09 21.18 10.80
C ASN A 128 27.22 22.09 9.93
N ARG A 129 27.42 22.05 8.62
CA ARG A 129 26.70 22.83 7.61
C ARG A 129 26.41 21.94 6.40
N GLY A 130 25.31 22.18 5.72
CA GLY A 130 24.93 21.43 4.53
C GLY A 130 23.47 20.98 4.55
N ARG A 131 23.07 20.32 3.47
CA ARG A 131 21.74 19.73 3.33
C ARG A 131 21.68 18.40 4.07
N PHE A 132 20.58 18.16 4.78
CA PHE A 132 20.22 16.85 5.25
C PHE A 132 19.89 15.96 4.04
N SER A 133 20.58 14.87 3.89
CA SER A 133 20.38 13.93 2.78
C SER A 133 20.73 12.49 3.21
N PRO A 134 19.98 11.91 4.15
CA PRO A 134 20.12 10.49 4.43
C PRO A 134 19.68 9.71 3.19
N VAL A 135 20.42 8.68 2.86
CA VAL A 135 20.11 7.76 1.78
C VAL A 135 20.01 6.37 2.38
N VAL A 136 18.85 5.78 2.27
CA VAL A 136 18.59 4.39 2.66
C VAL A 136 18.67 3.53 1.40
N GLN A 137 19.42 2.45 1.44
CA GLN A 137 19.56 1.52 0.34
C GLN A 137 19.36 0.09 0.81
N ARG A 138 18.58 -0.66 0.06
CA ARG A 138 18.35 -2.09 0.27
C ARG A 138 18.14 -2.75 -1.08
N LYS A 139 18.69 -3.95 -1.26
CA LYS A 139 18.31 -4.78 -2.42
C LYS A 139 16.97 -5.45 -2.15
N LYS A 140 16.20 -5.71 -3.20
CA LYS A 140 15.01 -6.54 -3.12
C LYS A 140 15.34 -7.84 -2.38
N ASN A 141 14.39 -8.29 -1.57
CA ASN A 141 14.49 -9.55 -0.82
C ASN A 141 15.72 -9.68 0.10
N ASN A 142 16.25 -8.55 0.58
CA ASN A 142 17.36 -8.52 1.52
C ASN A 142 16.95 -7.73 2.77
N SER A 143 17.31 -8.24 3.95
CA SER A 143 17.08 -7.56 5.24
C SER A 143 18.21 -6.58 5.62
N ARG A 144 19.34 -6.60 4.88
CA ARG A 144 20.44 -5.66 5.16
C ARG A 144 20.15 -4.30 4.55
N ILE A 145 20.20 -3.27 5.38
CA ILE A 145 20.02 -1.87 5.01
C ILE A 145 21.37 -1.16 5.10
N THR A 146 21.72 -0.42 4.07
CA THR A 146 22.88 0.50 4.10
C THR A 146 22.37 1.93 4.24
N LEU A 147 22.83 2.62 5.27
CA LEU A 147 22.59 4.04 5.49
C LEU A 147 23.82 4.83 5.06
N SER A 148 23.62 5.86 4.26
CA SER A 148 24.71 6.73 3.78
C SER A 148 24.26 8.19 3.68
N GLY A 149 25.17 9.07 3.29
CA GLY A 149 24.91 10.50 3.17
C GLY A 149 25.34 11.30 4.40
N ALA A 150 24.91 12.56 4.44
CA ALA A 150 25.28 13.48 5.48
C ALA A 150 24.08 13.96 6.29
N MET A 151 24.25 14.05 7.60
CA MET A 151 23.26 14.60 8.53
C MET A 151 23.82 15.81 9.27
N ARG A 152 22.96 16.75 9.65
CA ARG A 152 23.35 17.82 10.54
C ARG A 152 23.43 17.30 11.97
N ARG A 153 24.30 17.91 12.78
CA ARG A 153 24.27 17.70 14.23
C ARG A 153 22.98 18.32 14.78
N MET A 154 22.18 17.49 15.43
CA MET A 154 20.91 17.87 16.07
C MET A 154 20.96 17.47 17.55
N GLN A 155 20.20 18.19 18.41
CA GLN A 155 20.08 17.84 19.83
C GLN A 155 19.09 16.67 20.03
N GLU A 156 18.00 16.67 19.24
CA GLU A 156 16.98 15.63 19.27
C GLU A 156 17.27 14.59 18.20
N PRO A 157 16.94 13.31 18.44
CA PRO A 157 17.00 12.27 17.43
C PRO A 157 16.15 12.61 16.21
N ILE A 158 16.56 12.11 15.07
CA ILE A 158 15.88 12.31 13.78
C ILE A 158 15.27 10.99 13.36
N GLU A 159 14.05 11.05 12.88
CA GLU A 159 13.33 9.92 12.32
C GLU A 159 13.54 9.83 10.81
N VAL A 160 13.91 8.63 10.33
CA VAL A 160 14.03 8.31 8.90
C VAL A 160 13.14 7.10 8.60
N VAL A 161 12.05 7.35 7.88
CA VAL A 161 11.09 6.30 7.51
C VAL A 161 11.59 5.53 6.29
N THR A 162 11.44 4.23 6.30
CA THR A 162 11.74 3.34 5.16
C THR A 162 10.90 2.07 5.22
N THR A 163 10.98 1.24 4.18
CA THR A 163 10.18 0.03 4.07
C THR A 163 10.71 -1.11 4.93
N MET A 164 9.78 -1.83 5.56
CA MET A 164 10.06 -3.00 6.40
C MET A 164 10.34 -4.23 5.52
N PRO A 165 11.50 -4.88 5.65
CA PRO A 165 11.82 -6.05 4.84
C PRO A 165 10.93 -7.27 5.08
N HIS A 166 10.51 -7.46 6.33
CA HIS A 166 9.71 -8.60 6.79
C HIS A 166 8.63 -8.14 7.78
N PRO A 167 7.52 -7.57 7.30
CA PRO A 167 6.46 -7.03 8.18
C PRO A 167 5.87 -8.06 9.14
N ALA A 168 5.72 -9.30 8.68
CA ALA A 168 5.24 -10.40 9.52
C ALA A 168 6.12 -10.68 10.74
N VAL A 169 7.44 -10.59 10.57
CA VAL A 169 8.39 -10.75 11.69
C VAL A 169 8.30 -9.55 12.64
N GLY A 170 8.11 -8.34 12.11
CA GLY A 170 7.89 -7.12 12.89
C GLY A 170 6.64 -7.24 13.76
N LEU A 171 5.52 -7.65 13.18
CA LEU A 171 4.27 -7.88 13.91
C LEU A 171 4.43 -8.92 15.04
N CYS A 172 5.07 -10.06 14.74
CA CYS A 172 5.32 -11.09 15.75
C CYS A 172 6.20 -10.58 16.90
N ALA A 173 7.17 -9.71 16.59
CA ALA A 173 8.01 -9.09 17.61
C ALA A 173 7.21 -8.15 18.52
N ASP A 174 6.34 -7.30 17.95
CA ASP A 174 5.51 -6.37 18.72
C ASP A 174 4.49 -7.10 19.60
N VAL A 175 3.84 -8.15 19.08
CA VAL A 175 2.94 -9.01 19.87
C VAL A 175 3.73 -9.62 21.04
N ARG A 176 4.93 -10.13 20.79
CA ARG A 176 5.80 -10.70 21.83
C ARG A 176 6.16 -9.68 22.89
N GLU A 177 6.66 -8.52 22.49
CA GLU A 177 7.09 -7.46 23.42
C GLU A 177 5.92 -6.96 24.26
N THR A 178 4.73 -6.82 23.66
CA THR A 178 3.53 -6.43 24.40
C THR A 178 3.12 -7.49 25.41
N LEU A 179 3.13 -8.78 25.04
CA LEU A 179 2.85 -9.89 25.99
C LEU A 179 3.85 -9.90 27.15
N GLU A 180 5.15 -9.79 26.84
CA GLU A 180 6.21 -9.78 27.87
C GLU A 180 6.07 -8.58 28.81
N SER A 181 5.73 -7.39 28.30
CA SER A 181 5.48 -6.19 29.10
C SER A 181 4.26 -6.31 30.03
N GLU A 182 3.29 -7.13 29.64
CA GLU A 182 2.10 -7.43 30.42
C GLU A 182 2.24 -8.69 31.32
N GLY A 183 3.46 -9.21 31.44
CA GLY A 183 3.80 -10.31 32.36
C GLY A 183 3.51 -11.70 31.79
N ILE A 184 3.33 -11.87 30.50
CA ILE A 184 3.19 -13.15 29.82
C ILE A 184 4.50 -13.49 29.10
N PRO A 185 5.39 -14.31 29.69
CA PRO A 185 6.66 -14.63 29.09
C PRO A 185 6.54 -15.53 27.87
N VAL A 186 7.37 -15.27 26.84
CA VAL A 186 7.50 -16.09 25.63
C VAL A 186 8.92 -16.68 25.58
N GLU A 187 9.04 -17.98 25.87
CA GLU A 187 10.36 -18.63 26.01
C GLU A 187 11.09 -18.82 24.66
N GLY A 188 10.37 -18.89 23.54
CA GLY A 188 10.94 -19.06 22.20
C GLY A 188 11.59 -20.42 21.96
N LYS A 189 11.20 -21.43 22.70
CA LYS A 189 11.73 -22.80 22.56
C LYS A 189 11.11 -23.51 21.37
N LYS A 190 11.85 -24.41 20.76
CA LYS A 190 11.27 -25.31 19.76
C LYS A 190 10.33 -26.29 20.47
N VAL A 191 9.06 -26.25 20.12
CA VAL A 191 8.03 -27.16 20.61
C VAL A 191 7.60 -28.11 19.49
N SER A 192 7.26 -29.36 19.88
CA SER A 192 6.77 -30.36 18.94
C SER A 192 5.24 -30.33 18.96
N ALA A 193 4.64 -29.35 18.28
CA ALA A 193 3.21 -29.25 18.12
C ALA A 193 2.87 -29.30 16.62
N SER A 194 1.75 -29.95 16.29
CA SER A 194 1.27 -30.04 14.90
C SER A 194 0.38 -28.85 14.57
N ASP A 195 0.56 -28.29 13.37
CA ASP A 195 -0.34 -27.24 12.86
C ASP A 195 -1.72 -27.80 12.49
N SER A 196 -1.84 -29.14 12.29
CA SER A 196 -3.14 -29.78 12.03
C SER A 196 -4.14 -29.67 13.20
N ASP A 197 -3.66 -29.44 14.42
CA ASP A 197 -4.46 -29.35 15.62
C ASP A 197 -4.56 -27.90 16.13
N ALA A 198 -4.33 -26.93 15.25
CA ALA A 198 -4.38 -25.52 15.59
C ALA A 198 -5.80 -25.07 16.00
N MET A 199 -5.86 -24.28 17.06
CA MET A 199 -7.09 -23.66 17.57
C MET A 199 -7.08 -22.17 17.26
N GLN A 200 -8.10 -21.69 16.54
CA GLN A 200 -8.25 -20.26 16.27
C GLN A 200 -8.73 -19.54 17.54
N ILE A 201 -8.01 -18.50 17.94
CA ILE A 201 -8.32 -17.67 19.11
C ILE A 201 -8.77 -16.27 18.75
N LEU A 202 -8.48 -15.81 17.54
CA LEU A 202 -8.86 -14.51 17.04
C LEU A 202 -9.12 -14.60 15.53
N SER A 203 -10.16 -13.92 15.05
CA SER A 203 -10.32 -13.50 13.66
C SER A 203 -10.35 -11.98 13.64
N TYR A 204 -9.35 -11.37 13.02
CA TYR A 204 -9.26 -9.92 12.90
C TYR A 204 -9.60 -9.51 11.47
N GLU A 205 -10.68 -8.76 11.32
CA GLU A 205 -11.23 -8.42 10.02
C GLU A 205 -10.72 -7.05 9.55
N SER A 206 -10.45 -6.94 8.24
CA SER A 206 -10.16 -5.66 7.59
C SER A 206 -11.37 -4.71 7.60
N PRO A 207 -11.19 -3.42 7.31
CA PRO A 207 -12.29 -2.56 6.88
C PRO A 207 -12.99 -3.15 5.66
N VAL A 208 -14.22 -2.71 5.40
CA VAL A 208 -14.94 -3.12 4.19
C VAL A 208 -14.19 -2.64 2.92
N LEU A 209 -14.25 -3.44 1.86
CA LEU A 209 -13.49 -3.18 0.62
C LEU A 209 -13.66 -1.75 0.07
N PRO A 210 -14.85 -1.12 0.06
CA PRO A 210 -14.99 0.27 -0.40
C PRO A 210 -14.13 1.28 0.37
N GLU A 211 -13.94 1.11 1.68
CA GLU A 211 -13.09 1.98 2.49
C GLU A 211 -11.61 1.81 2.14
N ILE A 212 -11.18 0.56 1.94
CA ILE A 212 -9.83 0.24 1.49
C ILE A 212 -9.56 0.85 0.12
N LEU A 213 -10.49 0.66 -0.85
CA LEU A 213 -10.38 1.22 -2.20
C LEU A 213 -10.38 2.76 -2.19
N LYS A 214 -11.21 3.39 -1.36
CA LYS A 214 -11.21 4.85 -1.21
C LYS A 214 -9.87 5.36 -0.69
N SER A 215 -9.32 4.73 0.36
CA SER A 215 -8.00 5.06 0.89
C SER A 215 -6.92 4.93 -0.19
N LEU A 216 -6.89 3.80 -0.90
CA LEU A 216 -6.00 3.52 -2.03
C LEU A 216 -6.08 4.60 -3.12
N LEU A 217 -7.28 4.94 -3.57
CA LEU A 217 -7.49 5.84 -4.71
C LEU A 217 -7.17 7.30 -4.34
N PHE A 218 -7.49 7.73 -3.12
CA PHE A 218 -7.22 9.08 -2.63
C PHE A 218 -5.75 9.34 -2.37
N ARG A 219 -5.01 8.34 -1.87
CA ARG A 219 -3.58 8.46 -1.53
C ARG A 219 -2.68 8.02 -2.67
N SER A 220 -3.21 7.20 -3.60
CA SER A 220 -2.41 6.52 -4.63
C SER A 220 -1.42 5.54 -4.01
N ASP A 221 -1.90 4.73 -3.08
CA ASP A 221 -1.07 3.80 -2.31
C ASP A 221 -0.76 2.55 -3.13
N ASN A 222 0.51 2.31 -3.41
CA ASN A 222 0.94 1.18 -4.24
C ASN A 222 0.79 -0.16 -3.52
N MET A 223 1.13 -0.23 -2.23
CA MET A 223 1.03 -1.46 -1.45
C MET A 223 -0.43 -1.93 -1.36
N TYR A 224 -1.38 -0.98 -1.19
CA TYR A 224 -2.80 -1.29 -1.21
C TYR A 224 -3.25 -1.81 -2.59
N ALA A 225 -2.78 -1.20 -3.68
CA ALA A 225 -3.13 -1.64 -5.04
C ALA A 225 -2.62 -3.06 -5.34
N GLU A 226 -1.38 -3.35 -4.98
CA GLU A 226 -0.78 -4.68 -5.11
C GLU A 226 -1.51 -5.72 -4.24
N SER A 227 -1.90 -5.35 -3.01
CA SER A 227 -2.66 -6.23 -2.10
C SER A 227 -4.02 -6.59 -2.69
N VAL A 228 -4.75 -5.60 -3.23
CA VAL A 228 -6.05 -5.82 -3.89
C VAL A 228 -5.88 -6.74 -5.11
N GLN A 229 -4.87 -6.52 -5.94
CA GLN A 229 -4.61 -7.38 -7.11
C GLN A 229 -4.32 -8.82 -6.68
N ARG A 230 -3.48 -9.04 -5.67
CA ARG A 230 -3.16 -10.38 -5.16
C ARG A 230 -4.38 -11.04 -4.52
N LYS A 231 -5.18 -10.29 -3.77
CA LYS A 231 -6.42 -10.80 -3.17
C LYS A 231 -7.44 -11.21 -4.23
N LEU A 232 -7.50 -10.49 -5.35
CA LEU A 232 -8.30 -10.86 -6.51
C LEU A 232 -7.83 -12.20 -7.11
N GLY A 233 -6.52 -12.40 -7.24
CA GLY A 233 -5.92 -13.66 -7.68
C GLY A 233 -6.26 -14.82 -6.74
N GLU A 234 -6.10 -14.61 -5.43
CA GLU A 234 -6.48 -15.60 -4.40
C GLU A 234 -7.97 -15.95 -4.48
N SER A 235 -8.84 -14.96 -4.65
CA SER A 235 -10.29 -15.16 -4.71
C SER A 235 -10.75 -15.97 -5.91
N ILE A 236 -10.11 -15.79 -7.08
CA ILE A 236 -10.53 -16.42 -8.34
C ILE A 236 -9.82 -17.75 -8.59
N TYR A 237 -8.56 -17.86 -8.17
CA TYR A 237 -7.69 -19.01 -8.48
C TYR A 237 -7.18 -19.75 -7.23
N GLY A 238 -7.45 -19.25 -6.02
CA GLY A 238 -6.95 -19.86 -4.77
C GLY A 238 -5.46 -19.60 -4.51
N ASP A 239 -4.80 -18.71 -5.29
CA ASP A 239 -3.37 -18.46 -5.19
C ASP A 239 -3.08 -16.94 -5.16
N PRO A 240 -2.42 -16.42 -4.11
CA PRO A 240 -2.13 -15.01 -3.95
C PRO A 240 -0.87 -14.53 -4.69
N GLN A 241 -0.22 -15.38 -5.50
CA GLN A 241 0.93 -14.93 -6.27
C GLN A 241 0.51 -13.90 -7.32
N ARG A 242 1.42 -12.98 -7.63
CA ARG A 242 1.17 -11.84 -8.54
C ARG A 242 0.58 -12.27 -9.89
N GLU A 243 1.11 -13.35 -10.46
CA GLU A 243 0.69 -13.88 -11.76
C GLU A 243 -0.80 -14.26 -11.80
N TYR A 244 -1.37 -14.69 -10.68
CA TYR A 244 -2.81 -14.99 -10.60
C TYR A 244 -3.64 -13.71 -10.47
N GLY A 245 -3.11 -12.67 -9.84
CA GLY A 245 -3.71 -11.34 -9.85
C GLY A 245 -3.80 -10.75 -11.25
N GLU A 246 -2.73 -10.83 -12.04
CA GLU A 246 -2.72 -10.42 -13.45
C GLU A 246 -3.76 -11.20 -14.27
N LYS A 247 -3.77 -12.53 -14.14
CA LYS A 247 -4.74 -13.41 -14.81
C LYS A 247 -6.18 -13.07 -14.41
N ALA A 248 -6.41 -12.75 -13.15
CA ALA A 248 -7.73 -12.37 -12.66
C ALA A 248 -8.23 -11.06 -13.27
N VAL A 249 -7.38 -10.04 -13.32
CA VAL A 249 -7.70 -8.77 -13.99
C VAL A 249 -7.97 -8.99 -15.48
N THR A 250 -7.10 -9.73 -16.17
CA THR A 250 -7.29 -10.06 -17.60
C THR A 250 -8.62 -10.75 -17.83
N LYS A 251 -8.94 -11.78 -17.04
CA LYS A 251 -10.21 -12.53 -17.16
C LYS A 251 -11.43 -11.61 -17.01
N ILE A 252 -11.43 -10.69 -16.04
CA ILE A 252 -12.54 -9.78 -15.81
C ILE A 252 -12.70 -8.82 -16.99
N VAL A 253 -11.60 -8.26 -17.47
CA VAL A 253 -11.59 -7.32 -18.59
C VAL A 253 -12.09 -7.99 -19.87
N GLU A 254 -11.69 -9.22 -20.15
CA GLU A 254 -12.16 -10.02 -21.27
C GLU A 254 -13.66 -10.36 -21.16
N GLN A 255 -14.16 -10.65 -19.95
CA GLN A 255 -15.58 -10.85 -19.70
C GLN A 255 -16.42 -9.62 -20.00
N TRP A 256 -15.86 -8.42 -19.87
CA TRP A 256 -16.49 -7.17 -20.31
C TRP A 256 -16.40 -6.95 -21.82
N GLY A 257 -15.83 -7.89 -22.60
CA GLY A 257 -15.65 -7.79 -24.03
C GLY A 257 -14.61 -6.77 -24.46
N ILE A 258 -13.70 -6.39 -23.57
CA ILE A 258 -12.62 -5.42 -23.86
C ILE A 258 -11.39 -6.16 -24.38
N ASN A 259 -10.87 -5.71 -25.52
CA ASN A 259 -9.69 -6.29 -26.13
C ASN A 259 -8.43 -5.93 -25.33
N MET A 260 -7.61 -6.95 -25.03
CA MET A 260 -6.33 -6.84 -24.35
C MET A 260 -5.12 -6.69 -25.30
N ASP A 261 -5.33 -6.61 -26.64
CA ASP A 261 -4.25 -6.37 -27.58
C ASP A 261 -3.49 -5.08 -27.25
N ASN A 262 -2.17 -5.13 -27.25
CA ASN A 262 -1.28 -4.02 -26.90
C ASN A 262 -1.42 -3.53 -25.44
N VAL A 263 -1.99 -4.34 -24.55
CA VAL A 263 -2.05 -4.09 -23.11
C VAL A 263 -1.09 -5.04 -22.39
N THR A 264 -0.28 -4.52 -21.49
CA THR A 264 0.53 -5.29 -20.58
C THR A 264 0.27 -4.77 -19.17
N LEU A 265 -0.25 -5.62 -18.30
CA LEU A 265 -0.47 -5.33 -16.90
C LEU A 265 0.48 -6.23 -16.10
N TYR A 266 1.53 -5.64 -15.56
CA TYR A 266 2.54 -6.37 -14.82
C TYR A 266 2.32 -6.30 -13.30
N ASP A 267 1.81 -5.18 -12.81
CA ASP A 267 1.52 -4.95 -11.40
C ASP A 267 0.18 -4.20 -11.20
N GLY A 268 -0.28 -4.15 -9.96
CA GLY A 268 -1.53 -3.49 -9.60
C GLY A 268 -1.38 -1.99 -9.37
N SER A 269 -0.18 -1.55 -9.01
CA SER A 269 0.12 -0.17 -8.63
C SER A 269 0.45 0.74 -9.82
N GLY A 270 0.95 0.16 -10.92
CA GLY A 270 1.48 0.91 -12.04
C GLY A 270 2.93 1.39 -11.83
N LEU A 271 3.66 0.89 -10.82
CA LEU A 271 5.05 1.26 -10.58
C LEU A 271 6.00 0.58 -11.56
N SER A 272 5.63 -0.58 -12.09
CA SER A 272 6.37 -1.24 -13.16
C SER A 272 6.41 -0.40 -14.42
N ARG A 273 7.62 -0.21 -14.96
CA ARG A 273 7.83 0.49 -16.24
C ARG A 273 7.46 -0.36 -17.46
N THR A 274 7.13 -1.62 -17.25
CA THR A 274 6.69 -2.54 -18.30
C THR A 274 5.19 -2.48 -18.57
N ASN A 275 4.40 -1.88 -17.67
CA ASN A 275 2.98 -1.64 -17.91
C ASN A 275 2.75 -0.81 -19.16
N ARG A 276 1.85 -1.27 -20.02
CA ARG A 276 1.45 -0.59 -21.26
C ARG A 276 -0.04 -0.68 -21.45
N MET A 277 -0.65 0.43 -21.79
CA MET A 277 -2.08 0.48 -22.11
C MET A 277 -2.40 1.68 -22.99
N THR A 278 -3.52 1.61 -23.70
CA THR A 278 -4.01 2.72 -24.51
C THR A 278 -5.05 3.55 -23.75
N PRO A 279 -5.24 4.84 -24.09
CA PRO A 279 -6.33 5.62 -23.51
C PRO A 279 -7.71 4.99 -23.76
N LEU A 280 -7.90 4.38 -24.93
CA LEU A 280 -9.15 3.71 -25.28
C LEU A 280 -9.42 2.50 -24.39
N PHE A 281 -8.39 1.71 -24.09
CA PHE A 281 -8.50 0.59 -23.16
C PHE A 281 -9.00 1.06 -21.79
N LEU A 282 -8.34 2.05 -21.19
CA LEU A 282 -8.75 2.59 -19.87
C LEU A 282 -10.15 3.21 -19.92
N ALA A 283 -10.51 3.93 -20.99
CA ALA A 283 -11.83 4.49 -21.15
C ALA A 283 -12.90 3.40 -21.24
N SER A 284 -12.60 2.28 -21.90
CA SER A 284 -13.48 1.12 -22.00
C SER A 284 -13.67 0.44 -20.65
N VAL A 285 -12.59 0.24 -19.89
CA VAL A 285 -12.66 -0.31 -18.51
C VAL A 285 -13.51 0.58 -17.62
N LEU A 286 -13.25 1.89 -17.62
CA LEU A 286 -14.02 2.85 -16.82
C LEU A 286 -15.51 2.84 -17.22
N ARG A 287 -15.80 2.81 -18.52
CA ARG A 287 -17.17 2.72 -19.01
C ARG A 287 -17.87 1.44 -18.53
N SER A 288 -17.21 0.29 -18.64
CA SER A 288 -17.76 -0.98 -18.17
C SER A 288 -18.01 -0.98 -16.68
N ALA A 289 -17.05 -0.48 -15.88
CA ALA A 289 -17.21 -0.36 -14.43
C ALA A 289 -18.38 0.56 -14.04
N ALA A 290 -18.62 1.67 -14.76
CA ALA A 290 -19.74 2.58 -14.49
C ALA A 290 -21.11 2.02 -14.95
N LEU A 291 -21.13 1.06 -15.86
CA LEU A 291 -22.36 0.41 -16.34
C LEU A 291 -22.66 -0.92 -15.63
N ASP A 292 -21.71 -1.41 -14.86
CA ASP A 292 -21.89 -2.63 -14.11
C ASP A 292 -22.90 -2.42 -12.95
N TRP A 293 -23.87 -3.32 -12.83
CA TRP A 293 -24.97 -3.19 -11.87
C TRP A 293 -24.52 -3.30 -10.39
N GLN A 294 -23.35 -3.88 -10.12
CA GLN A 294 -22.81 -4.02 -8.77
C GLN A 294 -21.92 -2.85 -8.37
N THR A 295 -21.17 -2.30 -9.33
CA THR A 295 -20.10 -1.34 -9.05
C THR A 295 -20.39 0.07 -9.59
N GLY A 296 -21.32 0.21 -10.52
CA GLY A 296 -21.55 1.45 -11.28
C GLY A 296 -21.93 2.66 -10.43
N ASP A 297 -22.73 2.47 -9.40
CA ASP A 297 -23.10 3.56 -8.49
C ASP A 297 -22.02 3.86 -7.44
N LEU A 298 -21.19 2.87 -7.08
CA LEU A 298 -20.22 2.99 -6.01
C LEU A 298 -18.85 3.46 -6.51
N PHE A 299 -18.31 2.80 -7.54
CA PHE A 299 -16.91 3.00 -7.97
C PHE A 299 -16.57 4.46 -8.30
N PRO A 300 -17.40 5.21 -9.02
CA PRO A 300 -17.13 6.63 -9.30
C PRO A 300 -16.96 7.48 -8.03
N THR A 301 -17.70 7.16 -6.97
CA THR A 301 -17.65 7.91 -5.68
C THR A 301 -16.38 7.66 -4.87
N LEU A 302 -15.62 6.62 -5.22
CA LEU A 302 -14.34 6.29 -4.58
C LEU A 302 -13.17 7.08 -5.16
N LEU A 303 -13.36 7.77 -6.30
CA LEU A 303 -12.31 8.58 -6.92
C LEU A 303 -12.21 9.97 -6.29
N PRO A 304 -10.99 10.51 -6.12
CA PRO A 304 -10.81 11.87 -5.62
C PRO A 304 -11.26 12.92 -6.65
N ARG A 305 -11.88 14.00 -6.17
CA ARG A 305 -12.42 15.10 -7.01
C ARG A 305 -11.35 16.15 -7.26
N CYS A 306 -11.19 16.52 -8.51
CA CYS A 306 -10.23 17.55 -8.93
C CYS A 306 -10.53 18.89 -8.26
N GLY A 307 -9.48 19.55 -7.76
CA GLY A 307 -9.59 20.83 -7.06
C GLY A 307 -10.07 20.74 -5.60
N VAL A 308 -10.38 19.52 -5.12
CA VAL A 308 -10.96 19.27 -3.79
C VAL A 308 -10.15 18.26 -2.98
N ASP A 309 -10.03 17.00 -3.49
CA ASP A 309 -9.59 15.85 -2.71
C ASP A 309 -8.29 15.22 -3.23
N GLY A 310 -7.67 14.41 -2.36
CA GLY A 310 -6.62 13.44 -2.67
C GLY A 310 -5.43 14.00 -3.46
N THR A 311 -4.90 13.19 -4.34
CA THR A 311 -3.73 13.54 -5.18
C THR A 311 -4.05 14.57 -6.28
N VAL A 312 -5.32 14.83 -6.55
CA VAL A 312 -5.80 15.79 -7.58
C VAL A 312 -6.37 17.09 -6.99
N ARG A 313 -6.21 17.32 -5.67
CA ARG A 313 -6.73 18.52 -4.97
C ARG A 313 -6.24 19.85 -5.54
N ASN A 314 -5.12 19.84 -6.26
CA ASN A 314 -4.56 21.04 -6.90
C ASN A 314 -4.75 21.05 -8.43
N LEU A 315 -5.36 20.01 -9.02
CA LEU A 315 -5.69 19.95 -10.44
C LEU A 315 -7.06 20.59 -10.68
N LEU A 316 -7.17 21.48 -11.68
CA LEU A 316 -8.40 22.20 -12.03
C LEU A 316 -8.98 23.07 -10.91
N LYS A 317 -8.19 23.36 -9.86
CA LYS A 317 -8.62 24.19 -8.73
C LYS A 317 -8.94 25.61 -9.19
N GLY A 318 -10.15 26.09 -8.84
CA GLY A 318 -10.62 27.43 -9.23
C GLY A 318 -11.11 27.54 -10.68
N THR A 319 -11.21 26.44 -11.41
CA THR A 319 -11.86 26.40 -12.74
C THR A 319 -13.33 25.97 -12.61
N CYS A 320 -14.11 26.08 -13.71
CA CYS A 320 -15.49 25.59 -13.77
C CYS A 320 -15.61 24.06 -13.58
N LEU A 321 -14.51 23.32 -13.70
CA LEU A 321 -14.44 21.87 -13.54
C LEU A 321 -14.08 21.44 -12.12
N SER A 322 -13.72 22.37 -11.22
CA SER A 322 -13.38 22.08 -9.83
C SER A 322 -14.56 21.39 -9.12
N GLY A 323 -14.30 20.21 -8.52
CA GLY A 323 -15.33 19.39 -7.89
C GLY A 323 -16.21 18.57 -8.83
N ASN A 324 -16.23 18.89 -10.13
CA ASN A 324 -17.10 18.25 -11.13
C ASN A 324 -16.47 17.05 -11.85
N ILE A 325 -15.17 16.86 -11.71
CA ILE A 325 -14.43 15.74 -12.30
C ILE A 325 -13.73 14.95 -11.19
N ALA A 326 -13.86 13.64 -11.22
CA ALA A 326 -13.19 12.73 -10.30
C ALA A 326 -12.17 11.88 -11.08
N LEU A 327 -10.89 11.97 -10.70
CA LEU A 327 -9.78 11.34 -11.42
C LEU A 327 -8.78 10.66 -10.48
N LYS A 328 -8.38 9.45 -10.82
CA LYS A 328 -7.13 8.85 -10.34
C LYS A 328 -5.95 9.42 -11.11
N SER A 329 -4.90 9.81 -10.40
CA SER A 329 -3.64 10.26 -10.99
C SER A 329 -2.59 9.17 -11.04
N GLY A 330 -1.69 9.22 -12.02
CA GLY A 330 -0.46 8.44 -12.10
C GLY A 330 0.73 9.35 -12.39
N SER A 331 1.87 9.09 -11.74
CA SER A 331 3.07 9.93 -11.87
C SER A 331 4.33 9.10 -11.77
N MET A 332 5.17 9.23 -12.79
CA MET A 332 6.56 8.74 -12.80
C MET A 332 7.42 9.79 -13.49
N THR A 333 8.75 9.61 -13.48
CA THR A 333 9.65 10.47 -14.24
C THR A 333 9.27 10.47 -15.72
N GLY A 334 8.92 11.64 -16.26
CA GLY A 334 8.48 11.81 -17.64
C GLY A 334 7.07 11.28 -17.96
N VAL A 335 6.29 10.86 -16.97
CA VAL A 335 4.93 10.33 -17.15
C VAL A 335 3.96 11.03 -16.21
N ARG A 336 2.81 11.45 -16.76
CA ARG A 336 1.69 11.98 -15.98
C ARG A 336 0.39 11.52 -16.61
N CYS A 337 -0.43 10.84 -15.83
CA CYS A 337 -1.66 10.23 -16.29
C CYS A 337 -2.84 10.58 -15.37
N TYR A 338 -4.03 10.65 -15.96
CA TYR A 338 -5.29 10.85 -15.25
C TYR A 338 -6.37 9.99 -15.90
N ALA A 339 -7.18 9.33 -15.07
CA ALA A 339 -8.28 8.49 -15.53
C ALA A 339 -9.45 8.54 -14.54
N GLY A 340 -10.68 8.64 -15.02
CA GLY A 340 -11.87 8.69 -14.18
C GLY A 340 -13.10 9.22 -14.91
N TYR A 341 -13.90 10.05 -14.26
CA TYR A 341 -15.25 10.38 -14.72
C TYR A 341 -15.59 11.86 -14.66
N SER A 342 -16.51 12.25 -15.53
CA SER A 342 -17.19 13.54 -15.51
C SER A 342 -18.68 13.38 -15.91
N PRO A 343 -19.64 14.03 -15.21
CA PRO A 343 -19.52 14.61 -13.87
C PRO A 343 -19.13 13.58 -12.81
N ALA A 344 -18.54 14.04 -11.71
CA ALA A 344 -18.04 13.17 -10.60
C ALA A 344 -19.17 12.36 -9.93
N GLU A 345 -20.35 12.98 -9.71
CA GLU A 345 -21.46 12.34 -8.98
C GLU A 345 -22.35 11.46 -9.87
N ARG A 346 -22.46 11.79 -11.15
CA ARG A 346 -23.28 11.04 -12.14
C ARG A 346 -22.52 10.95 -13.44
N PRO A 347 -21.62 9.96 -13.57
CA PRO A 347 -20.77 9.82 -14.74
C PRO A 347 -21.54 9.77 -16.06
N ARG A 348 -21.16 10.65 -16.99
CA ARG A 348 -21.61 10.63 -18.38
C ARG A 348 -20.46 10.35 -19.34
N TYR A 349 -19.25 10.65 -18.90
CA TYR A 349 -18.02 10.51 -19.68
C TYR A 349 -16.94 9.82 -18.88
N SER A 350 -16.25 8.88 -19.52
CA SER A 350 -14.93 8.42 -19.09
C SER A 350 -13.88 9.42 -19.59
N VAL A 351 -13.06 9.91 -18.69
CA VAL A 351 -11.98 10.87 -18.98
C VAL A 351 -10.65 10.18 -18.81
N VAL A 352 -9.84 10.10 -19.86
CA VAL A 352 -8.50 9.49 -19.82
C VAL A 352 -7.52 10.40 -20.52
N LEU A 353 -6.42 10.74 -19.84
CA LEU A 353 -5.32 11.50 -20.35
C LEU A 353 -4.01 10.84 -19.95
N LEU A 354 -3.22 10.41 -20.94
CA LEU A 354 -1.93 9.77 -20.76
C LEU A 354 -0.85 10.63 -21.41
N THR A 355 0.10 11.12 -20.62
CA THR A 355 1.24 11.91 -21.09
C THR A 355 2.54 11.18 -20.78
N ASN A 356 3.37 10.99 -21.80
CA ASN A 356 4.67 10.35 -21.70
C ASN A 356 5.77 11.23 -22.29
N ASN A 357 7.00 11.05 -21.80
CA ASN A 357 8.21 11.69 -22.33
C ASN A 357 8.10 13.22 -22.44
N PHE A 358 7.44 13.87 -21.48
CA PHE A 358 7.40 15.32 -21.45
C PHE A 358 8.74 15.90 -20.94
N HIS A 359 9.15 17.02 -21.53
CA HIS A 359 10.42 17.71 -21.22
C HIS A 359 10.21 19.08 -20.55
N CYS A 360 8.96 19.51 -20.40
CA CYS A 360 8.63 20.75 -19.69
C CYS A 360 8.57 20.52 -18.16
N THR A 361 8.47 21.61 -17.41
CA THR A 361 8.23 21.48 -15.94
C THR A 361 6.83 20.93 -15.65
N TYR A 362 6.66 20.36 -14.48
CA TYR A 362 5.35 19.86 -14.04
C TYR A 362 4.26 20.95 -14.08
N GLU A 363 4.58 22.19 -13.66
CA GLU A 363 3.62 23.29 -13.66
C GLU A 363 3.20 23.69 -15.09
N GLN A 364 4.13 23.70 -16.03
CA GLN A 364 3.80 23.94 -17.45
C GLN A 364 2.91 22.86 -18.02
N LEU A 365 3.23 21.59 -17.74
CA LEU A 365 2.41 20.46 -18.15
C LEU A 365 1.01 20.53 -17.55
N LYS A 366 0.92 20.76 -16.23
CA LYS A 366 -0.34 20.90 -15.49
C LYS A 366 -1.21 21.99 -16.11
N SER A 367 -0.66 23.20 -16.31
CA SER A 367 -1.38 24.32 -16.95
C SER A 367 -1.89 23.98 -18.35
N SER A 368 -1.12 23.19 -19.12
CA SER A 368 -1.54 22.77 -20.46
C SER A 368 -2.67 21.75 -20.41
N ILE A 369 -2.60 20.80 -19.47
CA ILE A 369 -3.65 19.81 -19.20
C ILE A 369 -4.95 20.50 -18.77
N GLU A 370 -4.86 21.44 -17.82
CA GLU A 370 -6.02 22.19 -17.33
C GLU A 370 -6.71 22.99 -18.45
N ARG A 371 -5.94 23.69 -19.27
CA ARG A 371 -6.49 24.42 -20.44
C ARG A 371 -7.17 23.49 -21.44
N LEU A 372 -6.54 22.34 -21.73
CA LEU A 372 -7.12 21.33 -22.63
C LEU A 372 -8.44 20.82 -22.07
N MET A 373 -8.49 20.43 -20.80
CA MET A 373 -9.68 19.89 -20.18
C MET A 373 -10.81 20.93 -20.13
N VAL A 374 -10.53 22.16 -19.70
CA VAL A 374 -11.53 23.24 -19.66
C VAL A 374 -12.07 23.50 -21.06
N GLY A 375 -11.20 23.69 -22.05
CA GLY A 375 -11.62 23.95 -23.42
C GLY A 375 -12.46 22.83 -24.06
N MET A 376 -12.15 21.57 -23.77
CA MET A 376 -12.95 20.44 -24.24
C MET A 376 -14.36 20.44 -23.65
N PHE A 377 -14.52 20.73 -22.36
CA PHE A 377 -15.82 20.72 -21.71
C PHE A 377 -16.66 21.96 -22.06
N GLU A 378 -16.07 23.15 -22.22
CA GLU A 378 -16.74 24.35 -22.66
C GLU A 378 -17.28 24.17 -24.09
N SER A 379 -16.46 23.70 -25.01
CA SER A 379 -16.89 23.43 -26.43
C SER A 379 -18.03 22.41 -26.51
N TYR A 380 -18.04 21.45 -25.57
CA TYR A 380 -19.09 20.44 -25.53
C TYR A 380 -20.42 21.02 -24.99
N GLN A 381 -20.35 21.86 -23.94
CA GLN A 381 -21.51 22.54 -23.39
C GLN A 381 -22.19 23.40 -24.46
N ASP A 382 -21.43 24.20 -25.20
CA ASP A 382 -21.91 25.01 -26.32
C ASP A 382 -22.61 24.17 -27.40
N THR A 383 -22.13 22.94 -27.61
CA THR A 383 -22.72 22.03 -28.60
C THR A 383 -24.07 21.48 -28.14
N ILE A 384 -24.20 21.16 -26.84
CA ILE A 384 -25.48 20.71 -26.26
C ILE A 384 -26.51 21.85 -26.30
N ASP A 385 -26.12 23.04 -25.84
CA ASP A 385 -27.01 24.20 -25.79
C ASP A 385 -27.52 24.59 -27.17
N LYS A 386 -26.69 24.49 -28.20
CA LYS A 386 -27.11 24.69 -29.63
C LYS A 386 -28.08 23.63 -30.06
N ARG A 387 -27.91 22.34 -29.69
CA ARG A 387 -28.84 21.26 -30.08
C ARG A 387 -30.19 21.34 -29.38
N GLN A 388 -30.22 21.85 -28.13
CA GLN A 388 -31.46 22.03 -27.37
C GLN A 388 -32.25 23.29 -27.79
N ASN A 389 -31.57 24.27 -28.40
CA ASN A 389 -32.14 25.52 -28.87
C ASN A 389 -32.40 25.56 -30.38
N THR A 390 -32.25 24.44 -31.09
CA THR A 390 -32.64 24.30 -32.51
C THR A 390 -34.09 23.81 -32.57
N PRO A 391 -35.03 24.57 -33.12
CA PRO A 391 -36.46 24.27 -33.11
C PRO A 391 -36.83 23.00 -33.89
#